data_e0502d8d5ee425baab65f95df2a2b80b
#
_entry.id   e0502d8d5ee425baab65f95df2a2b80b
#
_cell.length_a   1.000
_cell.length_b   1.000
_cell.length_c   1.000
_cell.angle_alpha   90.00
_cell.angle_beta   90.00
_cell.angle_gamma   90.00
#
_symmetry.space_group_name_H-M   'P 1'
#
loop_
_entity.id
_entity.type
_entity.pdbx_description
1 polymer ?
#
loop_
_entity_poly.entity_id
_entity_poly.type
_entity_poly.pdbx_seq_one_letter_code
_entity_poly.pdbx_strand_id
1 'polypeptide(L)'
;MKKAKDMRHPTIRASIFLLMMAASTAGAQTFSGRLTSSFYTFERSDTIGVSSTHARGYQAFQFDLKNRNFMLRTFGQLENDLSTQLAGDGKVRMYNLYLQWRDTQRRAEVSVGRQSIYSGVAVGTIDGAQLKYKVKSWLRLKAFGGGLLPANQRLKLVDDVSDNFMAGGQALIFPTNDLKIGVSYFNKKQTRASYRAIRADSVGNVFEQLVEPDNQAYQFASLDARWAPKGETSLYTRSDFDVYSKKFTRAEFSARTAVTTKLSVNAAYTFRSPRLPRNSIFSLFNVENNHELEGGLYYRAQKNIGVYGNFAGIFYDQENSLRGSVGVDLGYGGISYVVRGGYAGSLNGVNGSFYYPMYSGKLMPNVMLSWASYKLDTDASETESLLSGAFGLMVRPHKLVTIDGQVQVLNNRYYSNDVRFLMRLQYVFFSRI
;
A
#
# COMPACT_ATOMS: atom_id res chain seq x y z
N MET A 1 27.10 10.68 38.89
CA MET A 1 25.91 11.52 38.64
C MET A 1 26.19 12.46 37.47
N LYS A 2 25.72 12.08 36.25
CA LYS A 2 25.77 12.95 35.07
C LYS A 2 24.34 13.49 34.83
N LYS A 3 24.22 14.81 34.87
CA LYS A 3 22.95 15.55 34.65
C LYS A 3 22.37 15.20 33.27
N ALA A 4 21.14 14.70 33.24
CA ALA A 4 20.33 14.58 32.03
C ALA A 4 20.08 15.98 31.46
N LYS A 5 20.58 16.26 30.27
CA LYS A 5 20.40 17.50 29.54
C LYS A 5 19.00 17.47 28.90
N ASP A 6 18.09 18.24 29.48
CA ASP A 6 16.72 18.44 29.07
C ASP A 6 16.69 19.04 27.65
N MET A 7 16.58 18.19 26.60
CA MET A 7 16.41 18.63 25.22
C MET A 7 14.92 18.93 24.96
N ARG A 8 14.48 20.05 25.50
CA ARG A 8 13.22 20.67 25.05
C ARG A 8 13.43 21.15 23.62
N HIS A 9 12.85 20.48 22.66
CA HIS A 9 12.90 20.88 21.25
C HIS A 9 11.91 22.05 20.99
N PRO A 10 12.35 23.32 21.08
CA PRO A 10 11.49 24.48 20.77
C PRO A 10 11.20 24.60 19.27
N THR A 11 11.98 23.93 18.44
CA THR A 11 11.91 24.02 16.97
C THR A 11 10.60 23.48 16.36
N ILE A 12 10.02 22.42 16.93
CA ILE A 12 8.77 21.85 16.38
C ILE A 12 7.56 22.76 16.67
N ARG A 13 7.50 23.36 17.87
CA ARG A 13 6.45 24.32 18.22
C ARG A 13 6.56 25.59 17.39
N ALA A 14 7.77 26.09 17.17
CA ALA A 14 8.03 27.24 16.33
C ALA A 14 7.67 26.98 14.85
N SER A 15 7.94 25.80 14.31
CA SER A 15 7.60 25.46 12.92
C SER A 15 6.10 25.35 12.68
N ILE A 16 5.35 24.79 13.63
CA ILE A 16 3.87 24.73 13.55
C ILE A 16 3.27 26.13 13.68
N PHE A 17 3.82 26.95 14.56
CA PHE A 17 3.37 28.34 14.75
C PHE A 17 3.71 29.23 13.56
N LEU A 18 4.88 29.06 12.92
CA LEU A 18 5.26 29.73 11.68
C LEU A 18 4.36 29.32 10.50
N LEU A 19 3.99 28.04 10.40
CA LEU A 19 3.03 27.56 9.39
C LEU A 19 1.64 28.17 9.60
N MET A 20 1.19 28.31 10.85
CA MET A 20 -0.08 28.96 11.15
C MET A 20 -0.04 30.47 10.90
N MET A 21 1.07 31.16 11.20
CA MET A 21 1.24 32.58 10.88
C MET A 21 1.36 32.84 9.38
N ALA A 22 2.06 32.00 8.63
CA ALA A 22 2.10 32.08 7.17
C ALA A 22 0.71 31.85 6.55
N ALA A 23 -0.15 31.05 7.18
CA ALA A 23 -1.53 30.83 6.76
C ALA A 23 -2.40 32.09 6.90
N SER A 24 -2.23 32.84 7.98
CA SER A 24 -3.02 34.04 8.24
C SER A 24 -2.64 35.21 7.33
N THR A 25 -1.40 35.31 6.88
CA THR A 25 -0.94 36.36 5.96
C THR A 25 -1.22 36.06 4.49
N ALA A 26 -1.46 34.79 4.14
CA ALA A 26 -1.67 34.36 2.76
C ALA A 26 -3.13 34.46 2.27
N GLY A 27 -4.07 34.95 3.07
CA GLY A 27 -5.50 35.03 2.69
C GLY A 27 -6.06 33.64 2.31
N ALA A 28 -5.70 32.61 3.05
CA ALA A 28 -6.16 31.26 2.81
C ALA A 28 -7.69 31.18 2.95
N GLN A 29 -8.37 30.65 1.94
CA GLN A 29 -9.82 30.52 1.95
C GLN A 29 -10.31 29.30 2.74
N THR A 30 -9.49 28.26 2.82
CA THR A 30 -9.83 27.06 3.58
C THR A 30 -8.59 26.38 4.16
N PHE A 31 -8.72 25.98 5.41
CA PHE A 31 -7.76 25.12 6.12
C PHE A 31 -8.48 23.86 6.57
N SER A 32 -7.99 22.70 6.14
CA SER A 32 -8.56 21.40 6.51
C SER A 32 -7.46 20.43 6.89
N GLY A 33 -7.76 19.50 7.78
CA GLY A 33 -6.75 18.52 8.16
C GLY A 33 -7.30 17.38 8.99
N ARG A 34 -6.38 16.47 9.27
CA ARG A 34 -6.59 15.29 10.09
C ARG A 34 -5.37 15.04 10.96
N LEU A 35 -5.61 14.86 12.23
CA LEU A 35 -4.66 14.36 13.21
C LEU A 35 -5.06 12.93 13.58
N THR A 36 -4.10 12.03 13.63
CA THR A 36 -4.34 10.64 14.01
C THR A 36 -3.27 10.21 15.00
N SER A 37 -3.69 9.85 16.21
CA SER A 37 -2.85 9.24 17.23
C SER A 37 -3.19 7.75 17.28
N SER A 38 -2.19 6.89 17.21
CA SER A 38 -2.39 5.44 17.26
C SER A 38 -1.41 4.82 18.25
N PHE A 39 -1.90 3.80 18.93
CA PHE A 39 -1.14 2.97 19.84
C PHE A 39 -1.31 1.51 19.43
N TYR A 40 -0.22 0.75 19.43
CA TYR A 40 -0.22 -0.65 19.01
C TYR A 40 0.73 -1.46 19.88
N THR A 41 0.26 -2.59 20.40
CA THR A 41 1.11 -3.59 21.06
C THR A 41 1.29 -4.80 20.16
N PHE A 42 2.47 -5.41 20.20
CA PHE A 42 2.80 -6.62 19.46
C PHE A 42 3.91 -7.41 20.15
N GLU A 43 3.91 -8.71 19.95
CA GLU A 43 5.00 -9.58 20.37
C GLU A 43 6.13 -9.58 19.32
N ARG A 44 7.37 -9.58 19.79
CA ARG A 44 8.55 -9.76 18.96
C ARG A 44 9.44 -10.84 19.56
N SER A 45 9.79 -11.82 18.74
CA SER A 45 10.79 -12.83 19.08
C SER A 45 12.15 -12.35 18.56
N ASP A 46 13.08 -12.10 19.48
CA ASP A 46 14.47 -11.74 19.15
C ASP A 46 15.36 -12.98 19.02
N THR A 47 14.99 -14.07 19.74
CA THR A 47 15.62 -15.39 19.67
C THR A 47 14.54 -16.47 19.82
N ILE A 48 14.87 -17.71 19.44
CA ILE A 48 13.94 -18.84 19.58
C ILE A 48 13.55 -19.01 21.06
N GLY A 49 12.25 -18.98 21.34
CA GLY A 49 11.69 -19.17 22.68
C GLY A 49 11.71 -17.93 23.59
N VAL A 50 12.22 -16.81 23.13
CA VAL A 50 12.21 -15.54 23.87
C VAL A 50 11.42 -14.51 23.09
N SER A 51 10.27 -14.12 23.63
CA SER A 51 9.48 -13.01 23.08
C SER A 51 9.37 -11.86 24.07
N SER A 52 9.21 -10.66 23.54
CA SER A 52 8.94 -9.46 24.33
C SER A 52 7.79 -8.67 23.73
N THR A 53 6.92 -8.16 24.60
CA THR A 53 5.82 -7.28 24.20
C THR A 53 6.34 -5.88 23.96
N HIS A 54 6.09 -5.34 22.78
CA HIS A 54 6.39 -3.95 22.42
C HIS A 54 5.12 -3.11 22.38
N ALA A 55 5.25 -1.85 22.79
CA ALA A 55 4.19 -0.85 22.72
C ALA A 55 4.65 0.31 21.84
N ARG A 56 4.02 0.52 20.70
CA ARG A 56 4.41 1.53 19.72
C ARG A 56 3.36 2.61 19.54
N GLY A 57 3.84 3.86 19.59
CA GLY A 57 3.04 5.05 19.35
C GLY A 57 3.27 5.63 17.97
N TYR A 58 2.19 6.09 17.33
CA TYR A 58 2.23 6.80 16.05
C TYR A 58 1.42 8.08 16.15
N GLN A 59 1.98 9.16 15.65
CA GLN A 59 1.29 10.42 15.48
C GLN A 59 1.36 10.84 14.02
N ALA A 60 0.25 10.76 13.31
CA ALA A 60 0.16 11.22 11.92
C ALA A 60 -0.59 12.55 11.83
N PHE A 61 -0.16 13.39 10.90
CA PHE A 61 -0.78 14.66 10.61
C PHE A 61 -0.88 14.89 9.10
N GLN A 62 -2.01 15.38 8.67
CA GLN A 62 -2.27 15.78 7.29
C GLN A 62 -2.97 17.14 7.30
N PHE A 63 -2.44 18.09 6.53
CA PHE A 63 -3.00 19.44 6.40
C PHE A 63 -3.07 19.85 4.94
N ASP A 64 -4.18 20.45 4.57
CA ASP A 64 -4.39 21.10 3.28
C ASP A 64 -4.74 22.56 3.53
N LEU A 65 -3.93 23.47 3.01
CA LEU A 65 -4.18 24.90 3.00
C LEU A 65 -4.46 25.34 1.57
N LYS A 66 -5.64 25.89 1.31
CA LYS A 66 -6.06 26.28 -0.04
C LYS A 66 -6.36 27.76 -0.12
N ASN A 67 -5.83 28.39 -1.16
CA ASN A 67 -6.15 29.77 -1.53
C ASN A 67 -6.34 29.81 -3.05
N ARG A 68 -7.58 30.09 -3.52
CA ARG A 68 -7.92 30.16 -4.95
C ARG A 68 -7.27 29.02 -5.76
N ASN A 69 -6.19 29.32 -6.44
CA ASN A 69 -5.48 28.44 -7.38
C ASN A 69 -4.35 27.64 -6.71
N PHE A 70 -3.98 27.98 -5.48
CA PHE A 70 -2.87 27.36 -4.76
C PHE A 70 -3.35 26.43 -3.65
N MET A 71 -2.62 25.33 -3.46
CA MET A 71 -2.83 24.40 -2.35
C MET A 71 -1.47 23.94 -1.82
N LEU A 72 -1.23 24.17 -0.54
CA LEU A 72 -0.15 23.51 0.19
C LEU A 72 -0.70 22.25 0.84
N ARG A 73 -0.10 21.10 0.55
CA ARG A 73 -0.44 19.82 1.18
C ARG A 73 0.75 19.27 1.96
N THR A 74 0.48 18.83 3.16
CA THR A 74 1.47 18.12 3.99
C THR A 74 0.88 16.85 4.58
N PHE A 75 1.68 15.80 4.65
CA PHE A 75 1.37 14.55 5.36
C PHE A 75 2.65 13.97 5.94
N GLY A 76 2.67 13.80 7.26
CA GLY A 76 3.81 13.23 7.97
C GLY A 76 3.38 12.35 9.13
N GLN A 77 4.34 11.60 9.65
CA GLN A 77 4.16 10.67 10.76
C GLN A 77 5.39 10.68 11.66
N LEU A 78 5.14 10.65 12.95
CA LEU A 78 6.10 10.37 14.01
C LEU A 78 5.84 8.95 14.50
N GLU A 79 6.88 8.19 14.74
CA GLU A 79 6.82 6.81 15.22
C GLU A 79 7.85 6.62 16.31
N ASN A 80 7.45 6.01 17.43
CA ASN A 80 8.34 5.67 18.53
C ASN A 80 7.87 4.41 19.26
N ASP A 81 8.81 3.58 19.70
CA ASP A 81 8.55 2.49 20.63
C ASP A 81 8.46 3.09 22.05
N LEU A 82 7.41 2.75 22.77
CA LEU A 82 7.10 3.30 24.09
C LEU A 82 7.57 2.37 25.23
N SER A 83 7.87 1.11 24.93
CA SER A 83 8.30 0.10 25.89
C SER A 83 9.82 -0.07 25.91
N THR A 84 10.40 -0.42 24.78
CA THR A 84 11.84 -0.65 24.63
C THR A 84 12.29 0.01 23.36
N GLN A 85 13.32 0.87 23.44
CA GLN A 85 13.84 1.56 22.28
C GLN A 85 14.50 0.56 21.32
N LEU A 86 13.91 0.40 20.14
CA LEU A 86 14.48 -0.39 19.05
C LEU A 86 15.43 0.45 18.22
N ALA A 87 16.37 -0.20 17.55
CA ALA A 87 17.30 0.47 16.64
C ALA A 87 16.53 1.26 15.56
N GLY A 88 16.77 2.56 15.51
CA GLY A 88 16.11 3.48 14.58
C GLY A 88 14.72 3.95 15.01
N ASP A 89 14.35 3.82 16.28
CA ASP A 89 13.17 4.45 16.86
C ASP A 89 13.28 5.98 16.90
N GLY A 90 12.14 6.64 17.12
CA GLY A 90 12.03 8.09 16.99
C GLY A 90 12.00 8.53 15.53
N LYS A 91 11.44 7.72 14.64
CA LYS A 91 11.39 7.99 13.19
C LYS A 91 10.39 9.09 12.87
N VAL A 92 10.87 10.06 12.11
CA VAL A 92 10.03 11.08 11.48
C VAL A 92 9.99 10.81 9.99
N ARG A 93 8.79 10.67 9.46
CA ARG A 93 8.56 10.41 8.03
C ARG A 93 7.71 11.52 7.44
N MET A 94 8.18 12.15 6.38
CA MET A 94 7.40 13.10 5.59
C MET A 94 7.02 12.44 4.27
N TYR A 95 5.74 12.11 4.13
CA TYR A 95 5.21 11.46 2.93
C TYR A 95 4.91 12.46 1.82
N ASN A 96 4.31 13.61 2.19
CA ASN A 96 3.99 14.67 1.26
C ASN A 96 4.30 16.03 1.90
N LEU A 97 4.92 16.90 1.12
CA LEU A 97 5.10 18.32 1.40
C LEU A 97 5.28 19.02 0.07
N TYR A 98 4.19 19.47 -0.54
CA TYR A 98 4.25 20.12 -1.84
C TYR A 98 3.26 21.27 -1.98
N LEU A 99 3.67 22.24 -2.78
CA LEU A 99 2.83 23.32 -3.27
C LEU A 99 2.25 22.91 -4.63
N GLN A 100 0.95 23.04 -4.78
CA GLN A 100 0.23 22.80 -6.01
C GLN A 100 -0.39 24.12 -6.50
N TRP A 101 -0.17 24.42 -7.76
CA TRP A 101 -0.89 25.43 -8.49
C TRP A 101 -1.83 24.79 -9.50
N ARG A 102 -3.04 25.31 -9.62
CA ARG A 102 -4.03 24.89 -10.60
C ARG A 102 -4.60 26.09 -11.31
N ASP A 103 -4.57 26.03 -12.66
CA ASP A 103 -5.19 27.02 -13.51
C ASP A 103 -6.69 27.17 -13.21
N THR A 104 -7.25 28.39 -13.36
CA THR A 104 -8.67 28.70 -13.17
C THR A 104 -9.59 27.86 -14.06
N GLN A 105 -9.18 27.58 -15.29
CA GLN A 105 -9.90 26.70 -16.22
C GLN A 105 -9.67 25.21 -15.95
N ARG A 106 -8.86 24.87 -14.94
CA ARG A 106 -8.47 23.50 -14.60
C ARG A 106 -7.85 22.71 -15.75
N ARG A 107 -7.17 23.41 -16.67
CA ARG A 107 -6.43 22.77 -17.76
C ARG A 107 -5.05 22.35 -17.35
N ALA A 108 -4.38 23.16 -16.52
CA ALA A 108 -3.03 22.91 -16.03
C ALA A 108 -3.01 22.75 -14.51
N GLU A 109 -2.22 21.80 -14.02
CA GLU A 109 -1.90 21.61 -12.62
C GLU A 109 -0.42 21.31 -12.50
N VAL A 110 0.29 22.13 -11.71
CA VAL A 110 1.71 21.95 -11.40
C VAL A 110 1.85 21.75 -9.91
N SER A 111 2.60 20.74 -9.51
CA SER A 111 2.95 20.54 -8.10
C SER A 111 4.45 20.40 -7.94
N VAL A 112 5.00 21.03 -6.91
CA VAL A 112 6.45 21.07 -6.62
C VAL A 112 6.68 20.77 -5.16
N GLY A 113 7.62 19.87 -4.89
CA GLY A 113 8.00 19.42 -3.55
C GLY A 113 7.92 17.90 -3.42
N ARG A 114 7.84 17.41 -2.18
CA ARG A 114 7.74 15.99 -1.87
C ARG A 114 6.34 15.48 -2.14
N GLN A 115 6.22 14.56 -3.08
CA GLN A 115 4.93 14.05 -3.51
C GLN A 115 4.99 12.61 -4.00
N SER A 116 3.90 11.87 -3.78
CA SER A 116 3.76 10.52 -4.32
C SER A 116 3.28 10.56 -5.76
N ILE A 117 3.93 9.81 -6.63
CA ILE A 117 3.61 9.67 -8.05
C ILE A 117 2.88 8.35 -8.27
N TYR A 118 1.70 8.43 -8.88
CA TYR A 118 0.91 7.31 -9.36
C TYR A 118 0.47 7.64 -10.80
N SER A 119 1.27 7.23 -11.78
CA SER A 119 1.05 7.55 -13.19
C SER A 119 1.35 6.35 -14.09
N GLY A 120 0.32 5.59 -14.43
CA GLY A 120 0.48 4.36 -15.21
C GLY A 120 1.35 3.35 -14.48
N VAL A 121 2.48 2.97 -15.08
CA VAL A 121 3.45 2.03 -14.51
C VAL A 121 4.34 2.65 -13.42
N ALA A 122 4.39 3.98 -13.32
CA ALA A 122 5.23 4.68 -12.36
C ALA A 122 4.57 4.75 -10.98
N VAL A 123 5.30 4.23 -9.97
CA VAL A 123 4.93 4.33 -8.56
C VAL A 123 6.17 4.68 -7.75
N GLY A 124 6.07 5.73 -6.94
CA GLY A 124 7.16 6.16 -6.05
C GLY A 124 6.88 7.51 -5.41
N THR A 125 7.77 7.95 -4.54
CA THR A 125 7.72 9.29 -3.93
C THR A 125 8.96 10.05 -4.37
N ILE A 126 8.78 11.29 -4.82
CA ILE A 126 9.88 12.14 -5.31
C ILE A 126 9.90 13.47 -4.57
N ASP A 127 11.11 14.01 -4.43
CA ASP A 127 11.36 15.43 -4.19
C ASP A 127 11.57 16.08 -5.57
N GLY A 128 10.51 16.67 -6.12
CA GLY A 128 10.54 17.14 -7.50
C GLY A 128 9.25 17.81 -7.94
N ALA A 129 8.95 17.71 -9.22
CA ALA A 129 7.80 18.35 -9.84
C ALA A 129 6.91 17.36 -10.61
N GLN A 130 5.63 17.68 -10.68
CA GLN A 130 4.65 17.01 -11.53
C GLN A 130 3.82 18.06 -12.27
N LEU A 131 3.61 17.82 -13.56
CA LEU A 131 2.73 18.58 -14.43
C LEU A 131 1.58 17.67 -14.88
N LYS A 132 0.34 18.15 -14.79
CA LYS A 132 -0.83 17.56 -15.44
C LYS A 132 -1.43 18.59 -16.37
N TYR A 133 -1.65 18.23 -17.62
CA TYR A 133 -2.16 19.15 -18.63
C TYR A 133 -3.30 18.50 -19.44
N LYS A 134 -4.45 19.15 -19.48
CA LYS A 134 -5.58 18.78 -20.32
C LYS A 134 -5.47 19.50 -21.67
N VAL A 135 -4.90 18.82 -22.66
CA VAL A 135 -4.70 19.36 -24.01
C VAL A 135 -6.06 19.59 -24.69
N LYS A 136 -6.91 18.55 -24.66
CA LYS A 136 -8.29 18.56 -25.17
C LYS A 136 -9.18 17.71 -24.26
N SER A 137 -10.47 17.65 -24.52
CA SER A 137 -11.39 16.80 -23.76
C SER A 137 -10.97 15.33 -23.78
N TRP A 138 -10.47 14.87 -24.91
CA TRP A 138 -10.06 13.50 -25.17
C TRP A 138 -8.59 13.19 -24.86
N LEU A 139 -7.72 14.20 -24.52
CA LEU A 139 -6.28 14.00 -24.28
C LEU A 139 -5.82 14.74 -23.02
N ARG A 140 -5.24 13.99 -22.08
CA ARG A 140 -4.58 14.52 -20.88
C ARG A 140 -3.17 13.97 -20.80
N LEU A 141 -2.20 14.85 -20.52
CA LEU A 141 -0.82 14.52 -20.35
C LEU A 141 -0.40 14.69 -18.88
N LYS A 142 0.49 13.84 -18.43
CA LYS A 142 1.18 13.97 -17.14
C LYS A 142 2.66 13.80 -17.38
N ALA A 143 3.47 14.62 -16.71
CA ALA A 143 4.92 14.48 -16.66
C ALA A 143 5.38 14.67 -15.21
N PHE A 144 6.44 14.00 -14.81
CA PHE A 144 7.00 14.12 -13.47
C PHE A 144 8.50 13.85 -13.49
N GLY A 145 9.21 14.42 -12.53
CA GLY A 145 10.63 14.17 -12.33
C GLY A 145 11.13 14.74 -11.03
N GLY A 146 12.12 14.06 -10.45
CA GLY A 146 12.77 14.49 -9.21
C GLY A 146 13.60 13.40 -8.57
N GLY A 147 14.22 13.76 -7.44
CA GLY A 147 14.97 12.83 -6.60
C GLY A 147 14.04 11.78 -5.99
N LEU A 148 14.40 10.52 -6.12
CA LEU A 148 13.62 9.41 -5.58
C LEU A 148 13.90 9.24 -4.09
N LEU A 149 12.86 9.29 -3.28
CA LEU A 149 13.01 9.09 -1.85
C LEU A 149 13.35 7.64 -1.50
N PRO A 150 14.26 7.43 -0.54
CA PRO A 150 14.49 6.11 0.05
C PRO A 150 13.26 5.65 0.85
N ALA A 151 13.16 4.34 1.08
CA ALA A 151 12.03 3.73 1.78
C ALA A 151 11.79 4.27 3.20
N ASN A 152 12.81 4.79 3.87
CA ASN A 152 12.71 5.39 5.20
C ASN A 152 12.11 6.81 5.23
N GLN A 153 11.90 7.44 4.09
CA GLN A 153 11.19 8.72 3.90
C GLN A 153 11.61 9.82 4.89
N ARG A 154 12.92 10.04 5.00
CA ARG A 154 13.51 11.04 5.90
C ARG A 154 13.03 12.45 5.57
N LEU A 155 13.17 13.39 6.52
CA LEU A 155 12.89 14.82 6.29
C LEU A 155 13.86 15.47 5.30
N LYS A 156 15.10 14.97 5.22
CA LYS A 156 16.13 15.50 4.32
C LYS A 156 15.68 15.39 2.87
N LEU A 157 15.95 16.41 2.07
CA LEU A 157 15.78 16.35 0.63
C LEU A 157 16.79 15.35 0.02
N VAL A 158 16.45 14.81 -1.12
CA VAL A 158 17.36 13.92 -1.87
C VAL A 158 18.52 14.75 -2.39
N ASP A 159 19.72 14.47 -1.95
CA ASP A 159 20.95 15.18 -2.30
C ASP A 159 21.71 14.56 -3.48
N ASP A 160 21.50 13.29 -3.75
CA ASP A 160 22.11 12.56 -4.86
C ASP A 160 21.08 12.19 -5.92
N VAL A 161 20.60 13.21 -6.64
CA VAL A 161 19.57 13.04 -7.67
C VAL A 161 20.10 12.30 -8.90
N SER A 162 21.43 12.32 -9.18
CA SER A 162 22.02 11.60 -10.32
C SER A 162 21.91 10.09 -10.19
N ASP A 163 21.98 9.59 -8.98
CA ASP A 163 21.91 8.17 -8.66
C ASP A 163 20.58 7.73 -8.02
N ASN A 164 19.78 8.69 -7.55
CA ASN A 164 18.48 8.45 -6.97
C ASN A 164 17.43 9.36 -7.63
N PHE A 165 16.86 8.94 -8.75
CA PHE A 165 15.82 9.71 -9.43
C PHE A 165 14.68 8.86 -9.95
N MET A 166 13.57 9.50 -10.21
CA MET A 166 12.47 8.96 -10.99
C MET A 166 11.90 10.06 -11.88
N ALA A 167 11.82 9.80 -13.18
CA ALA A 167 11.24 10.70 -14.16
C ALA A 167 10.40 9.92 -15.17
N GLY A 168 9.35 10.52 -15.69
CA GLY A 168 8.49 9.86 -16.66
C GLY A 168 7.23 10.66 -16.99
N GLY A 169 6.33 9.98 -17.69
CA GLY A 169 5.08 10.58 -18.10
C GLY A 169 3.98 9.57 -18.42
N GLN A 170 2.78 10.10 -18.62
CA GLN A 170 1.61 9.35 -19.02
C GLN A 170 0.75 10.19 -19.96
N ALA A 171 0.31 9.60 -21.05
CA ALA A 171 -0.76 10.12 -21.90
C ALA A 171 -2.04 9.32 -21.60
N LEU A 172 -3.14 10.02 -21.33
CA LEU A 172 -4.47 9.45 -21.15
C LEU A 172 -5.35 9.93 -22.29
N ILE A 173 -5.85 8.98 -23.08
CA ILE A 173 -6.67 9.19 -24.27
C ILE A 173 -8.07 8.70 -23.93
N PHE A 174 -9.10 9.49 -24.24
CA PHE A 174 -10.50 9.21 -24.04
C PHE A 174 -11.21 9.28 -25.40
N PRO A 175 -11.14 8.21 -26.25
CA PRO A 175 -11.77 8.23 -27.57
C PRO A 175 -13.28 8.39 -27.47
N THR A 176 -13.86 7.80 -26.43
CA THR A 176 -15.27 7.95 -26.04
C THR A 176 -15.39 8.19 -24.55
N ASN A 177 -16.60 8.46 -24.06
CA ASN A 177 -16.83 8.62 -22.61
C ASN A 177 -16.60 7.31 -21.83
N ASP A 178 -16.71 6.18 -22.49
CA ASP A 178 -16.67 4.84 -21.88
C ASP A 178 -15.30 4.16 -22.05
N LEU A 179 -14.44 4.69 -22.93
CA LEU A 179 -13.12 4.13 -23.23
C LEU A 179 -12.01 5.09 -22.80
N LYS A 180 -11.13 4.55 -21.98
CA LYS A 180 -9.89 5.23 -21.54
C LYS A 180 -8.69 4.35 -21.93
N ILE A 181 -7.71 4.96 -22.59
CA ILE A 181 -6.43 4.34 -22.94
C ILE A 181 -5.33 5.13 -22.25
N GLY A 182 -4.41 4.45 -21.60
CA GLY A 182 -3.24 5.01 -20.94
C GLY A 182 -1.96 4.48 -21.57
N VAL A 183 -1.06 5.38 -21.96
CA VAL A 183 0.33 5.04 -22.35
C VAL A 183 1.24 5.71 -21.36
N SER A 184 2.14 4.97 -20.74
CA SER A 184 3.05 5.53 -19.74
C SER A 184 4.46 4.97 -19.90
N TYR A 185 5.41 5.80 -19.49
CA TYR A 185 6.82 5.47 -19.43
C TYR A 185 7.44 6.08 -18.18
N PHE A 186 8.37 5.36 -17.56
CA PHE A 186 9.23 5.94 -16.54
C PHE A 186 10.65 5.36 -16.59
N ASN A 187 11.57 6.19 -16.14
CA ASN A 187 12.94 5.83 -15.84
C ASN A 187 13.21 6.12 -14.36
N LYS A 188 13.78 5.14 -13.68
CA LYS A 188 14.09 5.19 -12.25
C LYS A 188 15.47 4.62 -12.02
N LYS A 189 16.28 5.32 -11.26
CA LYS A 189 17.57 4.84 -10.75
C LYS A 189 17.54 4.92 -9.23
N GLN A 190 18.11 3.95 -8.55
CA GLN A 190 18.15 3.90 -7.10
C GLN A 190 19.45 3.26 -6.63
N THR A 191 20.19 3.99 -5.81
CA THR A 191 21.36 3.48 -5.10
C THR A 191 20.93 2.47 -4.03
N ARG A 192 21.63 1.39 -3.94
CA ARG A 192 21.48 0.41 -2.87
C ARG A 192 22.54 0.64 -1.81
N ALA A 193 22.16 0.50 -0.54
CA ALA A 193 23.11 0.52 0.55
C ALA A 193 24.07 -0.66 0.43
N SER A 194 25.37 -0.39 0.59
CA SER A 194 26.36 -1.44 0.78
C SER A 194 26.06 -2.22 2.07
N TYR A 195 26.36 -3.50 2.06
CA TYR A 195 26.20 -4.37 3.22
C TYR A 195 27.39 -5.31 3.34
N ARG A 196 27.65 -5.78 4.55
CA ARG A 196 28.68 -6.77 4.82
C ARG A 196 28.07 -8.18 4.74
N ALA A 197 28.68 -9.05 3.95
CA ALA A 197 28.26 -10.43 3.80
C ALA A 197 29.39 -11.35 4.30
N ILE A 198 29.01 -12.39 5.03
CA ILE A 198 29.93 -13.46 5.39
C ILE A 198 30.05 -14.36 4.15
N ARG A 199 31.27 -14.58 3.67
CA ARG A 199 31.61 -15.42 2.52
C ARG A 199 32.56 -16.53 2.96
N ALA A 200 32.54 -17.64 2.26
CA ALA A 200 33.55 -18.67 2.37
C ALA A 200 34.36 -18.75 1.07
N ASP A 201 35.68 -18.91 1.17
CA ASP A 201 36.51 -19.18 0.02
C ASP A 201 36.39 -20.66 -0.42
N SER A 202 37.09 -21.03 -1.49
CA SER A 202 37.06 -22.39 -2.02
C SER A 202 37.69 -23.45 -1.08
N VAL A 203 38.35 -23.00 -0.03
CA VAL A 203 39.03 -23.88 0.96
C VAL A 203 38.23 -23.90 2.29
N GLY A 204 37.11 -23.14 2.36
CA GLY A 204 36.22 -23.11 3.51
C GLY A 204 36.55 -22.04 4.55
N ASN A 205 37.55 -21.15 4.32
CA ASN A 205 37.78 -20.03 5.23
C ASN A 205 36.67 -19.01 5.14
N VAL A 206 36.15 -18.60 6.30
CA VAL A 206 35.08 -17.62 6.42
C VAL A 206 35.67 -16.22 6.53
N PHE A 207 35.25 -15.29 5.69
CA PHE A 207 35.65 -13.88 5.71
C PHE A 207 34.46 -12.95 5.51
N GLU A 208 34.59 -11.71 6.01
CA GLU A 208 33.60 -10.66 5.82
C GLU A 208 33.95 -9.84 4.58
N GLN A 209 33.03 -9.76 3.63
CA GLN A 209 33.18 -8.97 2.40
C GLN A 209 32.19 -7.82 2.39
N LEU A 210 32.67 -6.60 2.12
CA LEU A 210 31.81 -5.48 1.79
C LEU A 210 31.24 -5.69 0.37
N VAL A 211 29.93 -5.78 0.27
CA VAL A 211 29.21 -5.88 -1.02
C VAL A 211 28.66 -4.50 -1.34
N GLU A 212 29.10 -3.92 -2.43
CA GLU A 212 28.57 -2.69 -3.01
C GLU A 212 27.69 -3.04 -4.20
N PRO A 213 26.36 -3.09 -4.02
CA PRO A 213 25.49 -3.46 -5.11
C PRO A 213 25.43 -2.37 -6.17
N ASP A 214 25.43 -2.75 -7.44
CA ASP A 214 25.24 -1.81 -8.55
C ASP A 214 23.94 -1.01 -8.40
N ASN A 215 23.98 0.24 -8.83
CA ASN A 215 22.80 1.08 -8.90
C ASN A 215 21.75 0.43 -9.79
N GLN A 216 20.56 0.25 -9.25
CA GLN A 216 19.49 -0.42 -9.98
C GLN A 216 18.74 0.60 -10.85
N ALA A 217 18.84 0.42 -12.16
CA ALA A 217 18.07 1.17 -13.14
C ALA A 217 16.84 0.39 -13.59
N TYR A 218 15.71 1.06 -13.65
CA TYR A 218 14.43 0.53 -14.13
C TYR A 218 13.87 1.44 -15.21
N GLN A 219 13.55 0.86 -16.35
CA GLN A 219 12.87 1.57 -17.43
C GLN A 219 11.66 0.76 -17.87
N PHE A 220 10.49 1.35 -17.73
CA PHE A 220 9.24 0.67 -18.06
C PHE A 220 8.38 1.49 -18.97
N ALA A 221 7.82 0.82 -19.97
CA ALA A 221 6.69 1.28 -20.75
C ALA A 221 5.46 0.45 -20.41
N SER A 222 4.28 1.07 -20.38
CA SER A 222 3.02 0.38 -20.14
C SER A 222 1.93 0.94 -21.02
N LEU A 223 1.09 0.02 -21.51
CA LEU A 223 -0.18 0.32 -22.16
C LEU A 223 -1.30 -0.25 -21.30
N ASP A 224 -2.28 0.58 -20.96
CA ASP A 224 -3.50 0.16 -20.27
C ASP A 224 -4.74 0.66 -21.01
N ALA A 225 -5.79 -0.12 -21.00
CA ALA A 225 -7.08 0.29 -21.52
C ALA A 225 -8.21 -0.15 -20.60
N ARG A 226 -9.19 0.70 -20.41
CA ARG A 226 -10.41 0.41 -19.68
C ARG A 226 -11.62 0.83 -20.50
N TRP A 227 -12.49 -0.11 -20.76
CA TRP A 227 -13.77 0.12 -21.38
C TRP A 227 -14.88 -0.20 -20.38
N ALA A 228 -15.76 0.77 -20.12
CA ALA A 228 -16.84 0.65 -19.15
C ALA A 228 -18.09 1.32 -19.73
N PRO A 229 -18.81 0.63 -20.62
CA PRO A 229 -20.05 1.14 -21.20
C PRO A 229 -21.14 1.29 -20.11
N LYS A 230 -22.24 1.92 -20.47
CA LYS A 230 -23.39 2.03 -19.56
C LYS A 230 -23.80 0.64 -19.08
N GLY A 231 -24.08 0.52 -17.78
CA GLY A 231 -24.39 -0.73 -17.11
C GLY A 231 -23.24 -1.25 -16.24
N GLU A 232 -23.31 -2.51 -15.85
CA GLU A 232 -22.30 -3.15 -14.96
C GLU A 232 -21.18 -3.87 -15.73
N THR A 233 -21.04 -3.59 -17.03
CA THR A 233 -19.98 -4.20 -17.85
C THR A 233 -18.70 -3.37 -17.76
N SER A 234 -17.58 -4.02 -17.53
CA SER A 234 -16.26 -3.39 -17.59
C SER A 234 -15.22 -4.37 -18.10
N LEU A 235 -14.36 -3.88 -19.00
CA LEU A 235 -13.17 -4.57 -19.48
C LEU A 235 -11.95 -3.74 -19.10
N TYR A 236 -10.90 -4.40 -18.68
CA TYR A 236 -9.61 -3.79 -18.38
C TYR A 236 -8.49 -4.65 -18.93
N THR A 237 -7.52 -4.02 -19.54
CA THR A 237 -6.27 -4.66 -19.96
C THR A 237 -5.08 -3.80 -19.61
N ARG A 238 -3.95 -4.44 -19.36
CA ARG A 238 -2.67 -3.78 -19.11
C ARG A 238 -1.53 -4.66 -19.57
N SER A 239 -0.51 -4.02 -20.14
CA SER A 239 0.74 -4.67 -20.50
C SER A 239 1.91 -3.78 -20.07
N ASP A 240 2.85 -4.34 -19.30
CA ASP A 240 4.06 -3.69 -18.83
C ASP A 240 5.28 -4.32 -19.50
N PHE A 241 6.11 -3.50 -20.11
CA PHE A 241 7.34 -3.88 -20.79
C PHE A 241 8.54 -3.26 -20.08
N ASP A 242 9.48 -4.09 -19.67
CA ASP A 242 10.78 -3.67 -19.16
C ASP A 242 11.70 -3.38 -20.34
N VAL A 243 11.96 -2.08 -20.57
CA VAL A 243 12.78 -1.61 -21.71
C VAL A 243 14.24 -2.02 -21.55
N TYR A 244 14.72 -2.09 -20.29
CA TYR A 244 16.11 -2.43 -20.00
C TYR A 244 16.39 -3.92 -20.22
N SER A 245 15.53 -4.81 -19.74
CA SER A 245 15.66 -6.26 -19.93
C SER A 245 15.01 -6.77 -21.21
N LYS A 246 14.32 -5.90 -21.97
CA LYS A 246 13.60 -6.23 -23.22
C LYS A 246 12.58 -7.35 -23.06
N LYS A 247 11.85 -7.35 -21.94
CA LYS A 247 10.89 -8.39 -21.57
C LYS A 247 9.53 -7.82 -21.20
N PHE A 248 8.47 -8.52 -21.54
CA PHE A 248 7.18 -8.31 -20.92
C PHE A 248 7.22 -8.81 -19.47
N THR A 249 6.79 -7.98 -18.54
CA THR A 249 6.83 -8.30 -17.10
C THR A 249 5.46 -8.50 -16.52
N ARG A 250 4.44 -8.01 -17.22
CA ARG A 250 3.03 -8.17 -16.85
C ARG A 250 2.17 -8.08 -18.09
N ALA A 251 1.21 -8.98 -18.21
CA ALA A 251 0.04 -8.81 -19.05
C ALA A 251 -1.19 -9.16 -18.23
N GLU A 252 -2.23 -8.34 -18.30
CA GLU A 252 -3.44 -8.49 -17.51
C GLU A 252 -4.65 -8.19 -18.38
N PHE A 253 -5.67 -9.03 -18.26
CA PHE A 253 -6.98 -8.82 -18.83
C PHE A 253 -8.01 -9.15 -17.76
N SER A 254 -9.01 -8.31 -17.57
CA SER A 254 -10.14 -8.60 -16.70
C SER A 254 -11.44 -8.11 -17.30
N ALA A 255 -12.47 -8.92 -17.16
CA ALA A 255 -13.82 -8.65 -17.62
C ALA A 255 -14.81 -8.88 -16.47
N ARG A 256 -15.77 -8.01 -16.34
CA ARG A 256 -16.92 -8.17 -15.45
C ARG A 256 -18.17 -7.71 -16.17
N THR A 257 -19.26 -8.45 -16.00
CA THR A 257 -20.57 -8.05 -16.52
C THR A 257 -21.70 -8.57 -15.64
N ALA A 258 -22.78 -7.83 -15.58
CA ALA A 258 -24.05 -8.33 -15.06
C ALA A 258 -24.77 -9.10 -16.16
N VAL A 259 -24.98 -10.38 -15.95
CA VAL A 259 -25.77 -11.26 -16.85
C VAL A 259 -27.26 -11.02 -16.63
N THR A 260 -27.64 -10.80 -15.38
CA THR A 260 -28.99 -10.42 -14.97
C THR A 260 -28.93 -9.36 -13.87
N THR A 261 -30.03 -8.83 -13.41
CA THR A 261 -30.11 -7.91 -12.27
C THR A 261 -29.63 -8.54 -10.95
N LYS A 262 -29.52 -9.87 -10.90
CA LYS A 262 -29.08 -10.62 -9.72
C LYS A 262 -27.75 -11.34 -9.89
N LEU A 263 -27.32 -11.61 -11.14
CA LEU A 263 -26.14 -12.40 -11.43
C LEU A 263 -25.07 -11.56 -12.15
N SER A 264 -23.89 -11.45 -11.57
CA SER A 264 -22.71 -10.90 -12.20
C SER A 264 -21.64 -11.98 -12.36
N VAL A 265 -20.88 -11.93 -13.46
CA VAL A 265 -19.76 -12.81 -13.75
C VAL A 265 -18.50 -11.99 -13.92
N ASN A 266 -17.36 -12.55 -13.56
CA ASN A 266 -16.04 -11.98 -13.83
C ASN A 266 -15.10 -13.06 -14.35
N ALA A 267 -14.15 -12.63 -15.19
CA ALA A 267 -13.02 -13.43 -15.62
C ALA A 267 -11.77 -12.55 -15.62
N ALA A 268 -10.64 -13.13 -15.26
CA ALA A 268 -9.36 -12.45 -15.30
C ALA A 268 -8.27 -13.40 -15.78
N TYR A 269 -7.33 -12.83 -16.52
CA TYR A 269 -6.07 -13.47 -16.89
C TYR A 269 -4.93 -12.54 -16.48
N THR A 270 -3.90 -13.12 -15.85
CA THR A 270 -2.71 -12.36 -15.46
C THR A 270 -1.46 -13.19 -15.80
N PHE A 271 -0.57 -12.61 -16.58
CA PHE A 271 0.80 -13.06 -16.74
C PHE A 271 1.72 -12.18 -15.89
N ARG A 272 2.64 -12.79 -15.16
CA ARG A 272 3.68 -12.10 -14.39
C ARG A 272 5.04 -12.77 -14.60
N SER A 273 6.04 -11.95 -14.91
CA SER A 273 7.45 -12.35 -14.92
C SER A 273 8.11 -11.72 -13.69
N PRO A 274 8.59 -12.52 -12.73
CA PRO A 274 9.27 -12.01 -11.54
C PRO A 274 10.53 -11.24 -11.91
N ARG A 275 10.81 -10.20 -11.15
CA ARG A 275 12.01 -9.39 -11.29
C ARG A 275 12.94 -9.65 -10.14
N LEU A 276 14.02 -10.33 -10.42
CA LEU A 276 15.06 -10.58 -9.45
C LEU A 276 16.19 -9.57 -9.64
N PRO A 277 16.62 -8.91 -8.57
CA PRO A 277 17.85 -8.14 -8.61
C PRO A 277 19.02 -9.05 -8.92
N ARG A 278 19.93 -8.65 -9.84
CA ARG A 278 21.07 -9.45 -10.27
C ARG A 278 21.95 -9.99 -9.13
N ASN A 279 22.06 -9.22 -8.03
CA ASN A 279 22.84 -9.60 -6.84
C ASN A 279 21.97 -10.15 -5.70
N SER A 280 20.78 -10.66 -6.00
CA SER A 280 19.95 -11.34 -5.01
C SER A 280 20.32 -12.82 -4.94
N ILE A 281 20.31 -13.39 -3.73
CA ILE A 281 20.42 -14.85 -3.57
C ILE A 281 19.33 -15.57 -4.38
N PHE A 282 18.17 -14.96 -4.56
CA PHE A 282 17.09 -15.50 -5.38
C PHE A 282 17.42 -15.54 -6.88
N SER A 283 18.48 -14.85 -7.36
CA SER A 283 18.94 -14.97 -8.74
C SER A 283 19.60 -16.31 -9.04
N LEU A 284 19.95 -17.08 -8.00
CA LEU A 284 20.46 -18.44 -8.12
C LEU A 284 19.34 -19.47 -8.33
N PHE A 285 18.10 -19.10 -8.02
CA PHE A 285 16.93 -19.95 -8.20
C PHE A 285 16.26 -19.64 -9.53
N ASN A 286 15.79 -20.66 -10.20
CA ASN A 286 14.94 -20.48 -11.38
C ASN A 286 13.57 -20.00 -10.93
N VAL A 287 13.37 -18.68 -10.91
CA VAL A 287 12.07 -18.09 -10.56
C VAL A 287 11.26 -17.97 -11.84
N GLU A 288 10.32 -18.84 -11.99
CA GLU A 288 9.51 -19.02 -13.18
C GLU A 288 8.48 -17.91 -13.37
N ASN A 289 8.08 -17.72 -14.62
CA ASN A 289 6.92 -16.92 -14.95
C ASN A 289 5.65 -17.64 -14.49
N ASN A 290 4.61 -16.88 -14.20
CA ASN A 290 3.31 -17.48 -13.92
C ASN A 290 2.19 -16.91 -14.79
N HIS A 291 1.24 -17.77 -15.08
CA HIS A 291 -0.02 -17.48 -15.74
C HIS A 291 -1.15 -17.80 -14.77
N GLU A 292 -2.02 -16.84 -14.49
CA GLU A 292 -3.18 -17.03 -13.63
C GLU A 292 -4.45 -16.78 -14.45
N LEU A 293 -5.36 -17.75 -14.43
CA LEU A 293 -6.69 -17.66 -15.02
C LEU A 293 -7.72 -17.77 -13.89
N GLU A 294 -8.51 -16.74 -13.70
CA GLU A 294 -9.54 -16.70 -12.66
C GLU A 294 -10.92 -16.48 -13.27
N GLY A 295 -11.92 -17.17 -12.74
CA GLY A 295 -13.33 -16.98 -13.02
C GLY A 295 -14.14 -16.86 -11.74
N GLY A 296 -15.19 -16.04 -11.75
CA GLY A 296 -16.03 -15.84 -10.58
C GLY A 296 -17.47 -15.52 -10.92
N LEU A 297 -18.33 -15.84 -9.96
CA LEU A 297 -19.77 -15.61 -10.00
C LEU A 297 -20.17 -14.86 -8.73
N TYR A 298 -21.06 -13.89 -8.86
CA TYR A 298 -21.72 -13.23 -7.74
C TYR A 298 -23.22 -13.24 -7.97
N TYR A 299 -23.98 -13.83 -7.06
CA TYR A 299 -25.42 -13.90 -7.08
C TYR A 299 -26.04 -13.13 -5.92
N ARG A 300 -26.84 -12.12 -6.23
CA ARG A 300 -27.60 -11.33 -5.25
C ARG A 300 -28.92 -12.06 -4.95
N ALA A 301 -28.91 -12.86 -3.90
CA ALA A 301 -30.10 -13.61 -3.48
C ALA A 301 -31.20 -12.67 -2.97
N GLN A 302 -30.84 -11.68 -2.15
CA GLN A 302 -31.70 -10.63 -1.61
C GLN A 302 -30.98 -9.27 -1.60
N LYS A 303 -31.69 -8.20 -1.20
CA LYS A 303 -31.12 -6.85 -1.13
C LYS A 303 -29.82 -6.79 -0.33
N ASN A 304 -29.73 -7.54 0.76
CA ASN A 304 -28.60 -7.53 1.69
C ASN A 304 -27.89 -8.89 1.79
N ILE A 305 -28.17 -9.82 0.86
CA ILE A 305 -27.56 -11.15 0.85
C ILE A 305 -27.03 -11.42 -0.55
N GLY A 306 -25.72 -11.59 -0.65
CA GLY A 306 -24.98 -12.01 -1.84
C GLY A 306 -24.23 -13.31 -1.58
N VAL A 307 -24.16 -14.16 -2.59
CA VAL A 307 -23.35 -15.38 -2.59
C VAL A 307 -22.34 -15.27 -3.72
N TYR A 308 -21.11 -15.61 -3.47
CA TYR A 308 -20.09 -15.57 -4.50
C TYR A 308 -19.22 -16.83 -4.48
N GLY A 309 -18.65 -17.13 -5.65
CA GLY A 309 -17.64 -18.16 -5.82
C GLY A 309 -16.61 -17.69 -6.81
N ASN A 310 -15.34 -17.94 -6.53
CA ASN A 310 -14.21 -17.70 -7.42
C ASN A 310 -13.36 -18.95 -7.52
N PHE A 311 -12.82 -19.20 -8.70
CA PHE A 311 -11.87 -20.28 -8.96
C PHE A 311 -10.75 -19.75 -9.82
N ALA A 312 -9.49 -20.10 -9.46
CA ALA A 312 -8.30 -19.72 -10.22
C ALA A 312 -7.37 -20.90 -10.40
N GLY A 313 -6.83 -21.03 -11.61
CA GLY A 313 -5.68 -21.86 -11.94
C GLY A 313 -4.44 -21.00 -12.09
N ILE A 314 -3.35 -21.35 -11.43
CA ILE A 314 -2.06 -20.68 -11.50
C ILE A 314 -1.06 -21.68 -12.08
N PHE A 315 -0.48 -21.34 -13.23
CA PHE A 315 0.36 -22.21 -14.02
C PHE A 315 1.79 -21.65 -14.00
N TYR A 316 2.71 -22.47 -13.53
CA TYR A 316 4.15 -22.28 -13.60
C TYR A 316 4.73 -23.26 -14.63
N ASP A 317 5.99 -23.13 -15.00
CA ASP A 317 6.61 -24.01 -16.01
C ASP A 317 6.68 -25.47 -15.55
N GLN A 318 6.89 -25.71 -14.24
CA GLN A 318 7.06 -27.06 -13.68
C GLN A 318 5.86 -27.55 -12.88
N GLU A 319 5.15 -26.67 -12.17
CA GLU A 319 4.07 -27.04 -11.27
C GLU A 319 2.88 -26.10 -11.37
N ASN A 320 1.72 -26.59 -10.98
CA ASN A 320 0.48 -25.83 -11.01
C ASN A 320 -0.13 -25.68 -9.63
N SER A 321 -0.92 -24.65 -9.46
CA SER A 321 -1.68 -24.39 -8.25
C SER A 321 -3.14 -24.09 -8.58
N LEU A 322 -4.04 -24.55 -7.72
CA LEU A 322 -5.46 -24.24 -7.83
C LEU A 322 -5.90 -23.47 -6.59
N ARG A 323 -6.77 -22.49 -6.77
CA ARG A 323 -7.37 -21.71 -5.69
C ARG A 323 -8.87 -21.62 -5.91
N GLY A 324 -9.65 -21.94 -4.88
CA GLY A 324 -11.08 -21.76 -4.85
C GLY A 324 -11.50 -20.93 -3.66
N SER A 325 -12.58 -20.16 -3.80
CA SER A 325 -13.22 -19.49 -2.68
C SER A 325 -14.73 -19.43 -2.89
N VAL A 326 -15.47 -19.60 -1.82
CA VAL A 326 -16.91 -19.38 -1.77
C VAL A 326 -17.25 -18.53 -0.56
N GLY A 327 -18.26 -17.71 -0.65
CA GLY A 327 -18.65 -16.89 0.48
C GLY A 327 -20.06 -16.32 0.36
N VAL A 328 -20.51 -15.79 1.49
CA VAL A 328 -21.79 -15.11 1.64
C VAL A 328 -21.53 -13.71 2.18
N ASP A 329 -21.98 -12.70 1.45
CA ASP A 329 -22.06 -11.31 1.90
C ASP A 329 -23.40 -11.09 2.58
N LEU A 330 -23.35 -10.55 3.78
CA LEU A 330 -24.52 -10.13 4.56
C LEU A 330 -24.48 -8.61 4.69
N GLY A 331 -25.63 -7.97 4.96
CA GLY A 331 -25.67 -6.50 5.07
C GLY A 331 -24.73 -5.91 6.14
N TYR A 332 -24.35 -6.70 7.13
CA TYR A 332 -23.48 -6.32 8.23
C TYR A 332 -22.25 -7.21 8.39
N GLY A 333 -21.80 -7.86 7.31
CA GLY A 333 -20.62 -8.71 7.36
C GLY A 333 -20.65 -9.82 6.32
N GLY A 334 -19.83 -10.85 6.52
CA GLY A 334 -19.80 -12.00 5.63
C GLY A 334 -18.95 -13.13 6.18
N ILE A 335 -19.09 -14.28 5.54
CA ILE A 335 -18.31 -15.49 5.82
C ILE A 335 -17.79 -16.01 4.50
N SER A 336 -16.54 -16.45 4.48
CA SER A 336 -15.91 -17.05 3.31
C SER A 336 -15.09 -18.27 3.67
N TYR A 337 -15.03 -19.21 2.75
CA TYR A 337 -14.12 -20.35 2.76
C TYR A 337 -13.19 -20.26 1.58
N VAL A 338 -11.90 -20.52 1.82
CA VAL A 338 -10.85 -20.49 0.80
C VAL A 338 -10.12 -21.81 0.84
N VAL A 339 -9.88 -22.39 -0.34
CA VAL A 339 -9.03 -23.57 -0.53
C VAL A 339 -7.95 -23.25 -1.55
N ARG A 340 -6.75 -23.73 -1.31
CA ARG A 340 -5.62 -23.69 -2.23
C ARG A 340 -4.85 -25.00 -2.17
N GLY A 341 -4.36 -25.46 -3.31
CA GLY A 341 -3.50 -26.64 -3.40
C GLY A 341 -2.55 -26.55 -4.60
N GLY A 342 -1.47 -27.31 -4.58
CA GLY A 342 -0.44 -27.35 -5.61
C GLY A 342 0.86 -26.67 -5.17
N TYR A 343 1.60 -26.08 -6.09
CA TYR A 343 2.85 -25.39 -5.84
C TYR A 343 2.76 -24.46 -4.59
N ALA A 344 3.78 -24.49 -3.75
CA ALA A 344 3.81 -23.81 -2.46
C ALA A 344 2.77 -24.30 -1.42
N GLY A 345 2.40 -25.59 -1.49
CA GLY A 345 1.65 -26.28 -0.44
C GLY A 345 0.13 -26.14 -0.53
N SER A 346 -0.55 -26.40 0.56
CA SER A 346 -2.01 -26.38 0.65
C SER A 346 -2.50 -25.46 1.74
N LEU A 347 -3.71 -24.94 1.56
CA LEU A 347 -4.39 -24.09 2.55
C LEU A 347 -5.91 -24.36 2.50
N ASN A 348 -6.50 -24.50 3.68
CA ASN A 348 -7.93 -24.43 3.90
C ASN A 348 -8.18 -23.35 4.94
N GLY A 349 -9.09 -22.42 4.68
CA GLY A 349 -9.33 -21.31 5.59
C GLY A 349 -10.78 -20.87 5.61
N VAL A 350 -11.26 -20.53 6.79
CA VAL A 350 -12.57 -19.90 7.02
C VAL A 350 -12.32 -18.52 7.59
N ASN A 351 -12.97 -17.50 7.02
CA ASN A 351 -12.94 -16.14 7.52
C ASN A 351 -14.36 -15.63 7.71
N GLY A 352 -14.60 -14.98 8.83
CA GLY A 352 -15.85 -14.30 9.11
C GLY A 352 -15.60 -12.90 9.65
N SER A 353 -16.41 -11.93 9.24
CA SER A 353 -16.37 -10.59 9.78
C SER A 353 -17.78 -10.03 9.90
N PHE A 354 -18.07 -9.40 11.03
CA PHE A 354 -19.36 -8.78 11.29
C PHE A 354 -19.16 -7.43 11.97
N TYR A 355 -20.01 -6.48 11.64
CA TYR A 355 -20.08 -5.18 12.30
C TYR A 355 -21.54 -4.76 12.44
N TYR A 356 -21.86 -4.01 13.46
CA TYR A 356 -23.24 -3.56 13.67
C TYR A 356 -23.28 -2.07 14.03
N PRO A 357 -23.82 -1.20 13.14
CA PRO A 357 -23.95 0.22 13.43
C PRO A 357 -25.12 0.49 14.38
N MET A 358 -24.81 1.01 15.55
CA MET A 358 -25.77 1.41 16.58
C MET A 358 -25.82 2.95 16.70
N TYR A 359 -26.91 3.49 17.20
CA TYR A 359 -27.10 4.92 17.44
C TYR A 359 -26.75 5.79 16.22
N SER A 360 -27.30 5.42 15.05
CA SER A 360 -27.02 6.07 13.77
C SER A 360 -25.51 6.08 13.39
N GLY A 361 -24.79 5.02 13.70
CA GLY A 361 -23.38 4.83 13.41
C GLY A 361 -22.42 5.53 14.36
N LYS A 362 -22.90 6.02 15.51
CA LYS A 362 -22.05 6.58 16.56
C LYS A 362 -21.27 5.51 17.32
N LEU A 363 -21.82 4.32 17.42
CA LEU A 363 -21.20 3.16 18.03
C LEU A 363 -21.23 2.01 17.04
N MET A 364 -20.10 1.35 16.78
CA MET A 364 -19.99 0.26 15.83
C MET A 364 -19.06 -0.83 16.36
N PRO A 365 -19.59 -1.80 17.13
CA PRO A 365 -18.85 -3.00 17.46
C PRO A 365 -18.58 -3.81 16.17
N ASN A 366 -17.43 -4.47 16.14
CA ASN A 366 -17.06 -5.39 15.07
C ASN A 366 -16.33 -6.60 15.63
N VAL A 367 -16.46 -7.73 14.95
CA VAL A 367 -15.77 -8.97 15.25
C VAL A 367 -15.24 -9.58 13.96
N MET A 368 -14.03 -10.11 14.02
CA MET A 368 -13.41 -10.87 12.94
C MET A 368 -12.89 -12.18 13.51
N LEU A 369 -13.13 -13.27 12.80
CA LEU A 369 -12.62 -14.60 13.12
C LEU A 369 -12.01 -15.19 11.86
N SER A 370 -10.84 -15.79 12.01
CA SER A 370 -10.14 -16.46 10.90
C SER A 370 -9.50 -17.73 11.43
N TRP A 371 -9.72 -18.81 10.73
CA TRP A 371 -9.04 -20.07 10.93
C TRP A 371 -8.42 -20.52 9.62
N ALA A 372 -7.20 -21.02 9.68
CA ALA A 372 -6.53 -21.63 8.54
C ALA A 372 -5.78 -22.88 8.96
N SER A 373 -5.82 -23.89 8.10
CA SER A 373 -4.98 -25.10 8.17
C SER A 373 -4.16 -25.13 6.89
N TYR A 374 -2.83 -25.24 7.00
CA TYR A 374 -1.94 -25.10 5.84
C TYR A 374 -0.69 -25.98 5.94
N LYS A 375 -0.16 -26.30 4.78
CA LYS A 375 1.19 -26.85 4.58
C LYS A 375 1.97 -25.85 3.74
N LEU A 376 3.23 -25.59 4.10
CA LEU A 376 4.09 -24.62 3.37
C LEU A 376 4.72 -25.23 2.13
N ASP A 377 4.77 -26.57 2.07
CA ASP A 377 5.31 -27.37 0.97
C ASP A 377 4.40 -28.55 0.69
N THR A 378 4.38 -29.03 -0.54
CA THR A 378 3.68 -30.26 -0.95
C THR A 378 4.19 -31.48 -0.18
N ASP A 379 5.50 -31.53 0.06
CA ASP A 379 6.20 -32.64 0.72
C ASP A 379 6.24 -32.51 2.25
N ALA A 380 5.70 -31.41 2.82
CA ALA A 380 5.65 -31.21 4.25
C ALA A 380 4.76 -32.29 4.89
N SER A 381 5.33 -33.07 5.81
CA SER A 381 4.59 -34.09 6.58
C SER A 381 3.60 -33.47 7.55
N GLU A 382 3.90 -32.29 8.09
CA GLU A 382 3.13 -31.63 9.12
C GLU A 382 2.16 -30.59 8.54
N THR A 383 0.94 -30.62 9.07
CA THR A 383 -0.08 -29.60 8.80
C THR A 383 -0.10 -28.64 9.96
N GLU A 384 0.03 -27.37 9.69
CA GLU A 384 -0.02 -26.31 10.69
C GLU A 384 -1.39 -25.65 10.72
N SER A 385 -1.72 -25.02 11.84
CA SER A 385 -2.97 -24.29 11.99
C SER A 385 -2.72 -22.88 12.54
N LEU A 386 -3.57 -21.98 12.14
CA LEU A 386 -3.64 -20.61 12.63
C LEU A 386 -5.08 -20.32 13.03
N LEU A 387 -5.27 -19.84 14.24
CA LEU A 387 -6.54 -19.27 14.68
C LEU A 387 -6.31 -17.81 15.08
N SER A 388 -7.11 -16.91 14.52
CA SER A 388 -7.10 -15.51 14.92
C SER A 388 -8.49 -14.99 15.17
N GLY A 389 -8.63 -14.16 16.21
CA GLY A 389 -9.84 -13.45 16.54
C GLY A 389 -9.53 -11.97 16.78
N ALA A 390 -10.45 -11.09 16.38
CA ALA A 390 -10.37 -9.69 16.72
C ALA A 390 -11.74 -9.18 17.11
N PHE A 391 -11.79 -8.44 18.21
CA PHE A 391 -12.96 -7.68 18.65
C PHE A 391 -12.60 -6.20 18.65
N GLY A 392 -13.42 -5.41 17.99
CA GLY A 392 -13.21 -3.97 17.86
C GLY A 392 -14.46 -3.18 18.22
N LEU A 393 -14.22 -1.94 18.63
CA LEU A 393 -15.27 -0.96 18.89
C LEU A 393 -14.87 0.38 18.31
N MET A 394 -15.69 0.89 17.38
CA MET A 394 -15.56 2.25 16.89
C MET A 394 -16.61 3.15 17.57
N VAL A 395 -16.17 4.29 18.10
CA VAL A 395 -17.02 5.29 18.73
C VAL A 395 -16.82 6.64 18.03
N ARG A 396 -17.93 7.27 17.68
CA ARG A 396 -17.96 8.64 17.10
C ARG A 396 -18.71 9.58 18.04
N PRO A 397 -18.06 10.08 19.12
CA PRO A 397 -18.71 10.96 20.07
C PRO A 397 -19.11 12.30 19.43
N HIS A 398 -18.37 12.72 18.42
CA HIS A 398 -18.62 13.91 17.64
C HIS A 398 -18.30 13.65 16.17
N LYS A 399 -18.94 14.39 15.23
CA LYS A 399 -18.71 14.26 13.77
C LYS A 399 -17.26 14.46 13.32
N LEU A 400 -16.46 15.13 14.13
CA LEU A 400 -15.03 15.39 13.84
C LEU A 400 -14.09 14.43 14.57
N VAL A 401 -14.61 13.58 15.48
CA VAL A 401 -13.80 12.68 16.33
C VAL A 401 -14.24 11.25 16.10
N THR A 402 -13.26 10.39 15.83
CA THR A 402 -13.44 8.93 15.79
C THR A 402 -12.42 8.28 16.70
N ILE A 403 -12.87 7.38 17.53
CA ILE A 403 -12.04 6.53 18.40
C ILE A 403 -12.27 5.09 17.98
N ASP A 404 -11.20 4.37 17.67
CA ASP A 404 -11.21 2.93 17.38
C ASP A 404 -10.39 2.21 18.43
N GLY A 405 -10.90 1.14 18.99
CA GLY A 405 -10.17 0.19 19.80
C GLY A 405 -10.36 -1.24 19.27
N GLN A 406 -9.30 -2.04 19.29
CA GLN A 406 -9.35 -3.42 18.86
C GLN A 406 -8.42 -4.27 19.70
N VAL A 407 -8.91 -5.42 20.14
CA VAL A 407 -8.11 -6.51 20.72
C VAL A 407 -8.05 -7.63 19.69
N GLN A 408 -6.86 -8.13 19.43
CA GLN A 408 -6.61 -9.27 18.57
C GLN A 408 -5.95 -10.39 19.38
N VAL A 409 -6.33 -11.61 19.11
CA VAL A 409 -5.72 -12.82 19.67
C VAL A 409 -5.30 -13.72 18.52
N LEU A 410 -4.04 -14.10 18.48
CA LEU A 410 -3.48 -15.04 17.52
C LEU A 410 -2.94 -16.27 18.23
N ASN A 411 -3.24 -17.41 17.64
CA ASN A 411 -2.65 -18.69 18.03
C ASN A 411 -2.07 -19.35 16.77
N ASN A 412 -0.78 -19.65 16.78
CA ASN A 412 -0.08 -20.34 15.71
C ASN A 412 1.12 -21.13 16.26
N ARG A 413 1.89 -21.79 15.40
CA ARG A 413 3.08 -22.56 15.76
C ARG A 413 4.09 -21.78 16.62
N TYR A 414 4.28 -20.49 16.39
CA TYR A 414 5.29 -19.67 17.06
C TYR A 414 4.77 -19.02 18.34
N TYR A 415 3.47 -18.74 18.39
CA TYR A 415 2.81 -18.06 19.51
C TYR A 415 1.55 -18.81 19.88
N SER A 416 1.54 -19.37 21.07
CA SER A 416 0.34 -20.03 21.60
C SER A 416 -0.78 -19.04 21.94
N ASN A 417 -0.45 -17.80 22.31
CA ASN A 417 -1.41 -16.75 22.60
C ASN A 417 -0.75 -15.36 22.44
N ASP A 418 -0.67 -14.87 21.21
CA ASP A 418 -0.22 -13.49 20.95
C ASP A 418 -1.44 -12.55 21.04
N VAL A 419 -1.46 -11.72 22.07
CA VAL A 419 -2.54 -10.74 22.30
C VAL A 419 -2.04 -9.37 21.90
N ARG A 420 -2.72 -8.74 20.94
CA ARG A 420 -2.40 -7.42 20.43
C ARG A 420 -3.52 -6.46 20.74
N PHE A 421 -3.15 -5.25 21.12
CA PHE A 421 -4.09 -4.16 21.33
C PHE A 421 -3.79 -3.03 20.36
N LEU A 422 -4.82 -2.55 19.67
CA LEU A 422 -4.75 -1.35 18.83
C LEU A 422 -5.73 -0.32 19.35
N MET A 423 -5.28 0.95 19.41
CA MET A 423 -6.14 2.09 19.67
C MET A 423 -5.80 3.19 18.68
N ARG A 424 -6.82 3.87 18.16
CA ARG A 424 -6.66 5.01 17.27
C ARG A 424 -7.66 6.10 17.61
N LEU A 425 -7.14 7.29 17.80
CA LEU A 425 -7.90 8.53 17.90
C LEU A 425 -7.69 9.36 16.65
N GLN A 426 -8.75 9.71 15.96
CA GLN A 426 -8.71 10.55 14.77
C GLN A 426 -9.54 11.80 15.01
N TYR A 427 -8.93 12.96 14.75
CA TYR A 427 -9.59 14.26 14.75
C TYR A 427 -9.49 14.89 13.36
N VAL A 428 -10.64 15.25 12.79
CA VAL A 428 -10.75 15.91 11.49
C VAL A 428 -11.25 17.34 11.74
N PHE A 429 -10.67 18.31 11.06
CA PHE A 429 -11.10 19.69 11.17
C PHE A 429 -11.18 20.36 9.80
N PHE A 430 -12.05 21.37 9.73
CA PHE A 430 -12.23 22.20 8.56
C PHE A 430 -12.56 23.62 9.04
N SER A 431 -11.82 24.60 8.55
CA SER A 431 -12.06 26.01 8.80
C SER A 431 -12.05 26.80 7.50
N ARG A 432 -12.95 27.74 7.37
CA ARG A 432 -12.85 28.84 6.40
C ARG A 432 -12.25 30.02 7.14
N ILE A 433 -11.19 30.59 6.59
CA ILE A 433 -10.45 31.71 7.15
C ILE A 433 -10.81 32.98 6.36
#